data_eedbae65a7da1835a3b7adc7f6a376ec
#
_entry.id   eedbae65a7da1835a3b7adc7f6a376ec
#
_cell.length_a   1.000
_cell.length_b   1.000
_cell.length_c   1.000
_cell.angle_alpha   90.00
_cell.angle_beta   90.00
_cell.angle_gamma   90.00
#
_symmetry.space_group_name_H-M   'P 1'
#
loop_
_entity.id
_entity.type
_entity.pdbx_description
1 polymer ?
#
loop_
_entity_poly.entity_id
_entity_poly.type
_entity_poly.pdbx_seq_one_letter_code
_entity_poly.pdbx_strand_id
1 'polypeptide(L)'
;MFLGGFTSDMTGIKATALEQWCRGRGQAFVRFDYSGHGASSGRFAEGTIGDWAAEAIAVLDRLTEGPQLLVGSSMGAWLMLLVALARPERIAGLLGLACAADFTDYLLWERLDDRLRDRLQRERVITLPSPYGEPYIIALNLIEEAKQHQLLNRAELPIRCPVRLIHGMRDADVPWRISVQVMEKLSSPDTRLILVKDGEHTLSRESDLRLLTRTLGEMIESR
;
A
#
# COMPACT_ATOMS: atom_id res chain seq x y z
N MET A 1 -6.85 -10.59 -1.30
CA MET A 1 -6.10 -10.23 -0.08
C MET A 1 -5.92 -8.72 -0.02
N PHE A 2 -6.12 -8.10 1.16
CA PHE A 2 -5.99 -6.65 1.36
C PHE A 2 -4.74 -6.31 2.19
N LEU A 3 -3.99 -5.30 1.75
CA LEU A 3 -2.79 -4.79 2.38
C LEU A 3 -3.04 -3.35 2.86
N GLY A 4 -2.96 -3.14 4.17
CA GLY A 4 -3.21 -1.87 4.84
C GLY A 4 -2.13 -0.81 4.60
N GLY A 5 -2.45 0.46 4.88
CA GLY A 5 -1.52 1.57 4.82
C GLY A 5 -0.68 1.74 6.10
N PHE A 6 0.25 2.69 6.06
CA PHE A 6 1.08 3.08 7.19
C PHE A 6 0.19 3.55 8.37
N THR A 7 0.44 3.03 9.57
CA THR A 7 -0.36 3.25 10.78
C THR A 7 -1.85 2.85 10.69
N SER A 8 -2.26 2.14 9.65
CA SER A 8 -3.64 1.63 9.51
C SER A 8 -3.76 0.24 10.12
N ASP A 9 -5.00 -0.16 10.41
CA ASP A 9 -5.33 -1.51 10.84
C ASP A 9 -6.34 -2.20 9.91
N MET A 10 -6.54 -3.49 10.11
CA MET A 10 -7.44 -4.30 9.28
C MET A 10 -8.92 -4.00 9.50
N THR A 11 -9.30 -3.13 10.46
CA THR A 11 -10.68 -2.70 10.72
C THR A 11 -11.04 -1.41 10.00
N GLY A 12 -10.10 -0.82 9.27
CA GLY A 12 -10.29 0.41 8.53
C GLY A 12 -11.40 0.31 7.46
N ILE A 13 -11.96 1.45 7.09
CA ILE A 13 -13.16 1.58 6.23
C ILE A 13 -13.04 0.78 4.93
N LYS A 14 -11.90 0.86 4.23
CA LYS A 14 -11.69 0.14 2.96
C LYS A 14 -11.63 -1.38 3.15
N ALA A 15 -10.94 -1.84 4.20
CA ALA A 15 -10.78 -3.25 4.50
C ALA A 15 -12.13 -3.91 4.83
N THR A 16 -12.94 -3.25 5.68
CA THR A 16 -14.26 -3.73 6.09
C THR A 16 -15.29 -3.64 4.96
N ALA A 17 -15.25 -2.59 4.14
CA ALA A 17 -16.13 -2.46 2.97
C ALA A 17 -15.84 -3.57 1.93
N LEU A 18 -14.57 -3.88 1.67
CA LEU A 18 -14.17 -4.96 0.78
C LEU A 18 -14.56 -6.34 1.33
N GLU A 19 -14.38 -6.56 2.64
CA GLU A 19 -14.83 -7.81 3.28
C GLU A 19 -16.34 -8.01 3.10
N GLN A 20 -17.13 -6.98 3.42
CA GLN A 20 -18.58 -7.06 3.28
C GLN A 20 -19.00 -7.31 1.82
N TRP A 21 -18.38 -6.62 0.88
CA TRP A 21 -18.65 -6.78 -0.54
C TRP A 21 -18.29 -8.19 -1.04
N CYS A 22 -17.13 -8.73 -0.65
CA CYS A 22 -16.69 -10.09 -0.98
C CYS A 22 -17.62 -11.14 -0.36
N ARG A 23 -17.97 -10.97 0.92
CA ARG A 23 -18.90 -11.88 1.62
C ARG A 23 -20.26 -11.95 0.92
N GLY A 24 -20.81 -10.83 0.47
CA GLY A 24 -22.07 -10.78 -0.28
C GLY A 24 -22.04 -11.50 -1.63
N ARG A 25 -20.84 -11.84 -2.13
CA ARG A 25 -20.61 -12.56 -3.40
C ARG A 25 -20.06 -13.98 -3.22
N GLY A 26 -19.91 -14.45 -1.99
CA GLY A 26 -19.25 -15.73 -1.71
C GLY A 26 -17.77 -15.75 -2.10
N GLN A 27 -17.15 -14.58 -2.26
CA GLN A 27 -15.74 -14.44 -2.61
C GLN A 27 -14.87 -14.50 -1.34
N ALA A 28 -13.87 -15.38 -1.34
CA ALA A 28 -12.89 -15.44 -0.24
C ALA A 28 -12.13 -14.11 -0.12
N PHE A 29 -11.89 -13.68 1.12
CA PHE A 29 -11.20 -12.43 1.41
C PHE A 29 -10.29 -12.59 2.64
N VAL A 30 -9.08 -12.04 2.55
CA VAL A 30 -8.10 -12.00 3.64
C VAL A 30 -7.69 -10.57 3.89
N ARG A 31 -7.74 -10.14 5.15
CA ARG A 31 -7.17 -8.91 5.70
C ARG A 31 -6.43 -9.23 6.99
N PHE A 32 -5.41 -8.49 7.30
CA PHE A 32 -4.55 -8.75 8.46
C PHE A 32 -3.84 -7.46 8.88
N ASP A 33 -3.29 -7.48 10.09
CA ASP A 33 -2.42 -6.44 10.62
C ASP A 33 -0.97 -6.89 10.55
N TYR A 34 -0.10 -6.03 10.05
CA TYR A 34 1.34 -6.24 10.15
C TYR A 34 1.80 -6.15 11.61
N SER A 35 2.99 -6.67 11.92
CA SER A 35 3.61 -6.44 13.22
C SER A 35 3.65 -4.95 13.56
N GLY A 36 3.31 -4.62 14.80
CA GLY A 36 3.22 -3.24 15.28
C GLY A 36 1.99 -2.44 14.79
N HIS A 37 1.08 -3.06 13.99
CA HIS A 37 -0.17 -2.44 13.57
C HIS A 37 -1.36 -3.13 14.24
N GLY A 38 -2.44 -2.36 14.47
CA GLY A 38 -3.73 -2.86 14.94
C GLY A 38 -3.63 -3.79 16.14
N ALA A 39 -4.13 -5.03 15.98
CA ALA A 39 -4.13 -6.06 17.02
C ALA A 39 -2.91 -6.99 16.99
N SER A 40 -2.02 -6.84 16.00
CA SER A 40 -0.80 -7.65 15.90
C SER A 40 0.23 -7.26 16.95
N SER A 41 1.02 -8.24 17.40
CA SER A 41 2.14 -8.01 18.33
C SER A 41 3.28 -7.23 17.69
N GLY A 42 4.27 -6.85 18.49
CA GLY A 42 5.42 -6.06 18.04
C GLY A 42 5.25 -4.56 18.32
N ARG A 43 6.28 -3.80 18.03
CA ARG A 43 6.30 -2.35 18.18
C ARG A 43 6.42 -1.69 16.82
N PHE A 44 5.52 -0.75 16.51
CA PHE A 44 5.50 -0.06 15.23
C PHE A 44 6.86 0.57 14.86
N ALA A 45 7.55 1.17 15.84
CA ALA A 45 8.85 1.80 15.63
C ALA A 45 9.99 0.81 15.27
N GLU A 46 9.77 -0.49 15.40
CA GLU A 46 10.74 -1.53 15.03
C GLU A 46 10.50 -2.09 13.63
N GLY A 47 9.29 -1.89 13.07
CA GLY A 47 8.93 -2.43 11.78
C GLY A 47 9.62 -1.73 10.61
N THR A 48 9.83 -2.48 9.53
CA THR A 48 10.44 -2.02 8.29
C THR A 48 9.59 -2.39 7.07
N ILE A 49 9.87 -1.80 5.91
CA ILE A 49 9.19 -2.17 4.65
C ILE A 49 9.46 -3.65 4.31
N GLY A 50 10.69 -4.12 4.52
CA GLY A 50 11.06 -5.51 4.27
C GLY A 50 10.34 -6.49 5.20
N ASP A 51 10.23 -6.17 6.49
CA ASP A 51 9.51 -7.01 7.45
C ASP A 51 8.03 -7.14 7.05
N TRP A 52 7.35 -6.02 6.81
CA TRP A 52 5.94 -6.01 6.43
C TRP A 52 5.68 -6.66 5.07
N ALA A 53 6.61 -6.53 4.11
CA ALA A 53 6.54 -7.26 2.84
C ALA A 53 6.70 -8.78 3.06
N ALA A 54 7.63 -9.21 3.91
CA ALA A 54 7.83 -10.63 4.25
C ALA A 54 6.60 -11.22 4.96
N GLU A 55 5.98 -10.47 5.86
CA GLU A 55 4.72 -10.87 6.53
C GLU A 55 3.58 -11.00 5.53
N ALA A 56 3.43 -10.05 4.60
CA ALA A 56 2.44 -10.12 3.53
C ALA A 56 2.65 -11.35 2.63
N ILE A 57 3.91 -11.68 2.30
CA ILE A 57 4.26 -12.91 1.58
C ILE A 57 3.90 -14.14 2.40
N ALA A 58 4.18 -14.14 3.71
CA ALA A 58 3.84 -15.26 4.58
C ALA A 58 2.32 -15.49 4.67
N VAL A 59 1.51 -14.41 4.71
CA VAL A 59 0.04 -14.48 4.66
C VAL A 59 -0.42 -15.05 3.31
N LEU A 60 0.15 -14.57 2.20
CA LEU A 60 -0.15 -15.07 0.86
C LEU A 60 0.14 -16.58 0.76
N ASP A 61 1.33 -16.99 1.20
CA ASP A 61 1.81 -18.36 1.04
C ASP A 61 1.10 -19.36 1.96
N ARG A 62 0.70 -18.96 3.18
CA ARG A 62 0.17 -19.85 4.22
C ARG A 62 -1.34 -19.82 4.38
N LEU A 63 -1.98 -18.72 4.04
CA LEU A 63 -3.42 -18.50 4.28
C LEU A 63 -4.25 -18.40 3.00
N THR A 64 -3.61 -18.53 1.82
CA THR A 64 -4.33 -18.49 0.54
C THR A 64 -3.84 -19.59 -0.40
N GLU A 65 -4.72 -20.04 -1.29
CA GLU A 65 -4.43 -21.02 -2.32
C GLU A 65 -4.60 -20.44 -3.71
N GLY A 66 -3.76 -20.86 -4.66
CA GLY A 66 -3.80 -20.38 -6.05
C GLY A 66 -3.45 -18.91 -6.21
N PRO A 67 -3.60 -18.35 -7.42
CA PRO A 67 -3.32 -16.96 -7.71
C PRO A 67 -4.34 -16.01 -7.07
N GLN A 68 -3.85 -14.94 -6.43
CA GLN A 68 -4.64 -13.97 -5.67
C GLN A 68 -4.75 -12.62 -6.37
N LEU A 69 -5.91 -11.96 -6.22
CA LEU A 69 -6.00 -10.51 -6.40
C LEU A 69 -5.52 -9.82 -5.12
N LEU A 70 -4.52 -8.95 -5.25
CA LEU A 70 -4.07 -8.11 -4.14
C LEU A 70 -4.68 -6.72 -4.27
N VAL A 71 -5.17 -6.21 -3.15
CA VAL A 71 -5.64 -4.82 -3.04
C VAL A 71 -4.76 -4.12 -2.01
N GLY A 72 -4.04 -3.11 -2.42
CA GLY A 72 -3.13 -2.35 -1.54
C GLY A 72 -3.54 -0.88 -1.42
N SER A 73 -3.49 -0.34 -0.20
CA SER A 73 -3.78 1.08 0.06
C SER A 73 -2.56 1.81 0.60
N SER A 74 -2.16 2.91 -0.03
CA SER A 74 -1.02 3.75 0.39
C SER A 74 0.27 2.94 0.49
N MET A 75 0.92 2.82 1.66
CA MET A 75 2.03 1.90 1.90
C MET A 75 1.69 0.46 1.44
N GLY A 76 0.48 -0.01 1.71
CA GLY A 76 0.04 -1.35 1.30
C GLY A 76 0.07 -1.56 -0.22
N ALA A 77 -0.06 -0.50 -1.02
CA ALA A 77 0.13 -0.60 -2.46
C ALA A 77 1.61 -0.75 -2.85
N TRP A 78 2.53 -0.17 -2.11
CA TRP A 78 3.96 -0.46 -2.27
C TRP A 78 4.27 -1.91 -1.91
N LEU A 79 3.83 -2.36 -0.73
CA LEU A 79 3.99 -3.77 -0.32
C LEU A 79 3.37 -4.75 -1.32
N MET A 80 2.20 -4.43 -1.86
CA MET A 80 1.55 -5.19 -2.93
C MET A 80 2.46 -5.39 -4.16
N LEU A 81 3.15 -4.33 -4.59
CA LEU A 81 4.11 -4.42 -5.70
C LEU A 81 5.32 -5.30 -5.32
N LEU A 82 5.84 -5.18 -4.10
CA LEU A 82 6.94 -6.03 -3.61
C LEU A 82 6.54 -7.51 -3.55
N VAL A 83 5.34 -7.80 -3.06
CA VAL A 83 4.77 -9.16 -3.04
C VAL A 83 4.64 -9.71 -4.45
N ALA A 84 4.14 -8.91 -5.40
CA ALA A 84 3.98 -9.32 -6.80
C ALA A 84 5.33 -9.61 -7.48
N LEU A 85 6.38 -8.85 -7.16
CA LEU A 85 7.73 -9.11 -7.65
C LEU A 85 8.33 -10.39 -7.04
N ALA A 86 8.02 -10.70 -5.79
CA ALA A 86 8.54 -11.87 -5.08
C ALA A 86 7.77 -13.17 -5.38
N ARG A 87 6.51 -13.09 -5.78
CA ARG A 87 5.61 -14.24 -6.03
C ARG A 87 4.75 -14.07 -7.28
N PRO A 88 5.37 -13.81 -8.46
CA PRO A 88 4.62 -13.47 -9.68
C PRO A 88 3.58 -14.54 -10.07
N GLU A 89 3.88 -15.82 -9.84
CA GLU A 89 2.99 -16.95 -10.12
C GLU A 89 1.77 -17.02 -9.19
N ARG A 90 1.83 -16.35 -8.04
CA ARG A 90 0.74 -16.30 -7.06
C ARG A 90 -0.15 -15.07 -7.24
N ILE A 91 0.09 -14.24 -8.26
CA ILE A 91 -0.63 -12.98 -8.46
C ILE A 91 -1.47 -13.04 -9.72
N ALA A 92 -2.77 -12.93 -9.56
CA ALA A 92 -3.72 -12.87 -10.65
C ALA A 92 -4.07 -11.43 -11.08
N GLY A 93 -3.80 -10.45 -10.25
CA GLY A 93 -3.98 -9.02 -10.54
C GLY A 93 -3.76 -8.14 -9.32
N LEU A 94 -3.55 -6.86 -9.56
CA LEU A 94 -3.25 -5.85 -8.54
C LEU A 94 -4.23 -4.68 -8.63
N LEU A 95 -4.73 -4.23 -7.47
CA LEU A 95 -5.54 -3.03 -7.34
C LEU A 95 -4.94 -2.11 -6.26
N GLY A 96 -4.27 -1.05 -6.69
CA GLY A 96 -3.62 -0.07 -5.81
C GLY A 96 -4.46 1.19 -5.62
N LEU A 97 -4.59 1.64 -4.37
CA LEU A 97 -5.24 2.90 -4.00
C LEU A 97 -4.22 3.85 -3.41
N ALA A 98 -4.15 5.09 -3.93
CA ALA A 98 -3.23 6.13 -3.47
C ALA A 98 -1.80 5.58 -3.28
N CYS A 99 -1.27 4.90 -4.30
CA CYS A 99 -0.01 4.15 -4.22
C CYS A 99 1.13 5.03 -3.73
N ALA A 100 1.73 4.65 -2.58
CA ALA A 100 2.82 5.37 -1.93
C ALA A 100 4.15 4.61 -2.06
N ALA A 101 4.49 4.15 -3.29
CA ALA A 101 5.79 3.53 -3.54
C ALA A 101 6.93 4.49 -3.14
N ASP A 102 7.93 3.98 -2.42
CA ASP A 102 9.12 4.71 -1.96
C ASP A 102 8.83 5.94 -1.07
N PHE A 103 7.66 5.96 -0.38
CA PHE A 103 7.23 7.13 0.41
C PHE A 103 8.23 7.53 1.51
N THR A 104 9.04 6.62 1.98
CA THR A 104 10.05 6.88 3.01
C THR A 104 11.09 7.92 2.59
N ASP A 105 11.32 8.07 1.29
CA ASP A 105 12.21 9.10 0.75
C ASP A 105 11.50 10.44 0.63
N TYR A 106 10.56 10.56 -0.31
CA TYR A 106 9.97 11.85 -0.68
C TYR A 106 8.92 12.40 0.32
N LEU A 107 8.29 11.54 1.15
CA LEU A 107 7.32 11.99 2.16
C LEU A 107 7.92 12.08 3.55
N LEU A 108 8.85 11.20 3.91
CA LEU A 108 9.47 11.24 5.24
C LEU A 108 10.81 11.99 5.17
N TRP A 109 11.82 11.41 4.55
CA TRP A 109 13.17 11.96 4.61
C TRP A 109 13.32 13.35 3.99
N GLU A 110 12.80 13.56 2.78
CA GLU A 110 12.96 14.85 2.08
C GLU A 110 12.16 15.99 2.71
N ARG A 111 11.05 15.68 3.41
CA ARG A 111 10.25 16.69 4.11
C ARG A 111 10.79 17.09 5.49
N LEU A 112 11.73 16.34 6.05
CA LEU A 112 12.39 16.73 7.30
C LEU A 112 13.37 17.88 7.02
N ASP A 113 13.29 18.93 7.82
CA ASP A 113 14.34 19.95 7.89
C ASP A 113 15.62 19.38 8.53
N ASP A 114 16.74 20.10 8.42
CA ASP A 114 18.03 19.64 8.91
C ASP A 114 17.99 19.36 10.42
N ARG A 115 17.26 20.16 11.21
CA ARG A 115 17.11 19.96 12.65
C ARG A 115 16.41 18.65 12.99
N LEU A 116 15.34 18.31 12.26
CA LEU A 116 14.60 17.08 12.45
C LEU A 116 15.40 15.86 11.96
N ARG A 117 16.16 16.01 10.86
CA ARG A 117 17.09 14.95 10.39
C ARG A 117 18.18 14.66 11.43
N ASP A 118 18.84 15.70 11.95
CA ASP A 118 19.85 15.56 12.99
C ASP A 118 19.25 14.93 14.26
N ARG A 119 18.02 15.32 14.62
CA ARG A 119 17.31 14.73 15.74
C ARG A 119 17.02 13.24 15.50
N LEU A 120 16.50 12.88 14.32
CA LEU A 120 16.22 11.50 13.96
C LEU A 120 17.48 10.63 13.95
N GLN A 121 18.60 11.17 13.46
CA GLN A 121 19.89 10.46 13.49
C GLN A 121 20.39 10.18 14.90
N ARG A 122 20.21 11.13 15.84
CA ARG A 122 20.65 10.97 17.24
C ARG A 122 19.69 10.10 18.06
N GLU A 123 18.40 10.34 17.96
CA GLU A 123 17.37 9.70 18.79
C GLU A 123 16.87 8.39 18.19
N ARG A 124 17.16 8.12 16.92
CA ARG A 124 16.73 6.97 16.12
C ARG A 124 15.23 6.89 15.86
N VAL A 125 14.41 7.56 16.67
CA VAL A 125 12.95 7.63 16.55
C VAL A 125 12.49 9.05 16.89
N ILE A 126 11.63 9.63 16.07
CA ILE A 126 10.97 10.90 16.34
C ILE A 126 9.45 10.78 16.16
N THR A 127 8.74 11.73 16.73
CA THR A 127 7.29 11.85 16.56
C THR A 127 6.98 13.09 15.75
N LEU A 128 6.14 12.96 14.73
CA LEU A 128 5.68 14.05 13.87
C LEU A 128 4.16 14.21 13.98
N PRO A 129 3.62 15.44 13.85
CA PRO A 129 2.18 15.65 13.77
C PRO A 129 1.56 14.85 12.61
N SER A 130 0.35 14.33 12.83
CA SER A 130 -0.43 13.63 11.82
C SER A 130 -1.79 14.33 11.64
N PRO A 131 -2.33 14.45 10.43
CA PRO A 131 -3.67 14.96 10.20
C PRO A 131 -4.76 13.96 10.61
N TYR A 132 -4.39 12.73 10.96
CA TYR A 132 -5.32 11.62 11.27
C TYR A 132 -5.49 11.34 12.76
N GLY A 133 -5.03 12.24 13.63
CA GLY A 133 -5.19 12.17 15.09
C GLY A 133 -3.90 11.79 15.78
N GLU A 134 -3.58 10.50 15.91
CA GLU A 134 -2.36 10.07 16.60
C GLU A 134 -1.10 10.47 15.81
N PRO A 135 -0.06 10.98 16.50
CA PRO A 135 1.18 11.38 15.85
C PRO A 135 1.87 10.23 15.14
N TYR A 136 2.53 10.51 14.01
CA TYR A 136 3.37 9.53 13.34
C TYR A 136 4.65 9.28 14.11
N ILE A 137 4.94 8.02 14.37
CA ILE A 137 6.23 7.56 14.89
C ILE A 137 7.12 7.25 13.68
N ILE A 138 8.21 7.97 13.52
CA ILE A 138 9.16 7.80 12.43
C ILE A 138 10.46 7.27 12.99
N ALA A 139 10.82 6.06 12.61
CA ALA A 139 12.07 5.42 12.97
C ALA A 139 13.10 5.57 11.85
N LEU A 140 14.35 5.85 12.19
CA LEU A 140 15.44 5.94 11.20
C LEU A 140 15.65 4.60 10.50
N ASN A 141 15.49 3.49 11.22
CA ASN A 141 15.59 2.14 10.67
C ASN A 141 14.60 1.91 9.52
N LEU A 142 13.35 2.40 9.63
CA LEU A 142 12.36 2.33 8.55
C LEU A 142 12.87 3.00 7.27
N ILE A 143 13.47 4.19 7.40
CA ILE A 143 13.98 4.96 6.25
C ILE A 143 15.23 4.32 5.65
N GLU A 144 16.15 3.85 6.50
CA GLU A 144 17.40 3.24 6.04
C GLU A 144 17.17 1.89 5.35
N GLU A 145 16.31 1.05 5.92
CA GLU A 145 16.00 -0.28 5.39
C GLU A 145 15.17 -0.18 4.09
N ALA A 146 14.20 0.72 4.03
CA ALA A 146 13.34 0.93 2.88
C ALA A 146 14.09 1.22 1.57
N LYS A 147 15.32 1.74 1.65
CA LYS A 147 16.19 1.99 0.47
C LYS A 147 16.46 0.72 -0.34
N GLN A 148 16.44 -0.46 0.29
CA GLN A 148 16.64 -1.74 -0.37
C GLN A 148 15.41 -2.17 -1.18
N HIS A 149 14.25 -1.55 -0.93
CA HIS A 149 12.96 -1.90 -1.51
C HIS A 149 12.42 -0.87 -2.49
N GLN A 150 13.23 0.13 -2.87
CA GLN A 150 12.84 1.18 -3.80
C GLN A 150 12.46 0.61 -5.18
N LEU A 151 11.38 1.15 -5.73
CA LEU A 151 10.80 0.75 -7.01
C LEU A 151 10.88 1.85 -8.07
N LEU A 152 10.78 3.12 -7.67
CA LEU A 152 10.72 4.24 -8.60
C LEU A 152 12.07 4.53 -9.27
N ASN A 153 13.17 4.03 -8.72
CA ASN A 153 14.50 4.13 -9.31
C ASN A 153 14.82 2.99 -10.30
N ARG A 154 13.96 1.96 -10.37
CA ARG A 154 14.16 0.84 -11.32
C ARG A 154 13.76 1.26 -12.72
N ALA A 155 14.43 0.71 -13.74
CA ALA A 155 14.08 0.96 -15.13
C ALA A 155 12.70 0.36 -15.47
N GLU A 156 12.41 -0.83 -14.97
CA GLU A 156 11.18 -1.58 -15.21
C GLU A 156 10.79 -2.42 -13.99
N LEU A 157 9.51 -2.62 -13.81
CA LEU A 157 8.92 -3.55 -12.84
C LEU A 157 8.32 -4.73 -13.61
N PRO A 158 8.89 -5.95 -13.54
CA PRO A 158 8.47 -7.11 -14.34
C PRO A 158 7.15 -7.75 -13.80
N ILE A 159 6.15 -6.92 -13.56
CA ILE A 159 4.80 -7.32 -13.17
C ILE A 159 3.96 -7.37 -14.44
N ARG A 160 3.42 -8.54 -14.79
CA ARG A 160 2.73 -8.80 -16.04
C ARG A 160 1.22 -9.05 -15.89
N CYS A 161 0.73 -9.29 -14.67
CA CYS A 161 -0.69 -9.45 -14.39
C CYS A 161 -1.46 -8.14 -14.60
N PRO A 162 -2.80 -8.17 -14.77
CA PRO A 162 -3.62 -6.96 -14.83
C PRO A 162 -3.43 -6.06 -13.61
N VAL A 163 -3.26 -4.75 -13.84
CA VAL A 163 -3.09 -3.76 -12.76
C VAL A 163 -4.12 -2.64 -12.91
N ARG A 164 -4.73 -2.28 -11.79
CA ARG A 164 -5.59 -1.10 -11.66
C ARG A 164 -5.05 -0.22 -10.55
N LEU A 165 -4.89 1.06 -10.84
CA LEU A 165 -4.50 2.06 -9.86
C LEU A 165 -5.62 3.10 -9.75
N ILE A 166 -5.97 3.49 -8.53
CA ILE A 166 -6.94 4.57 -8.25
C ILE A 166 -6.26 5.59 -7.38
N HIS A 167 -6.26 6.87 -7.78
CA HIS A 167 -5.61 7.93 -7.02
C HIS A 167 -6.44 9.20 -7.00
N GLY A 168 -6.52 9.86 -5.84
CA GLY A 168 -7.16 11.16 -5.70
C GLY A 168 -6.26 12.30 -6.19
N MET A 169 -6.77 13.20 -7.00
CA MET A 169 -5.97 14.35 -7.47
C MET A 169 -5.81 15.44 -6.40
N ARG A 170 -6.61 15.40 -5.32
CA ARG A 170 -6.48 16.25 -4.12
C ARG A 170 -5.78 15.56 -2.96
N ASP A 171 -5.10 14.45 -3.22
CA ASP A 171 -4.26 13.77 -2.25
C ASP A 171 -3.13 14.72 -1.80
N ALA A 172 -3.21 15.18 -0.54
CA ALA A 172 -2.24 16.09 0.07
C ALA A 172 -1.03 15.34 0.66
N ASP A 173 -1.17 14.03 0.88
CA ASP A 173 -0.12 13.19 1.44
C ASP A 173 0.78 12.65 0.32
N VAL A 174 0.21 11.89 -0.61
CA VAL A 174 0.93 11.23 -1.70
C VAL A 174 0.59 11.88 -3.04
N PRO A 175 1.56 12.47 -3.74
CA PRO A 175 1.30 13.02 -5.08
C PRO A 175 0.78 11.94 -6.04
N TRP A 176 -0.37 12.16 -6.68
CA TRP A 176 -0.96 11.21 -7.64
C TRP A 176 -0.01 10.84 -8.80
N ARG A 177 0.99 11.69 -9.08
CA ARG A 177 2.05 11.43 -10.05
C ARG A 177 2.90 10.21 -9.72
N ILE A 178 2.96 9.79 -8.46
CA ILE A 178 3.62 8.54 -8.06
C ILE A 178 2.93 7.33 -8.71
N SER A 179 1.58 7.32 -8.75
CA SER A 179 0.85 6.26 -9.47
C SER A 179 1.09 6.27 -10.98
N VAL A 180 1.32 7.43 -11.57
CA VAL A 180 1.74 7.54 -13.00
C VAL A 180 3.12 6.91 -13.18
N GLN A 181 4.10 7.28 -12.35
CA GLN A 181 5.46 6.72 -12.42
C GLN A 181 5.47 5.20 -12.22
N VAL A 182 4.65 4.68 -11.29
CA VAL A 182 4.48 3.23 -11.11
C VAL A 182 3.92 2.61 -12.38
N MET A 183 2.84 3.17 -12.94
CA MET A 183 2.21 2.68 -14.16
C MET A 183 3.20 2.62 -15.33
N GLU A 184 4.02 3.66 -15.53
CA GLU A 184 5.03 3.73 -16.60
C GLU A 184 6.11 2.65 -16.50
N LYS A 185 6.39 2.15 -15.28
CA LYS A 185 7.41 1.13 -15.02
C LYS A 185 6.89 -0.30 -15.10
N LEU A 186 5.57 -0.51 -15.05
CA LEU A 186 4.98 -1.85 -15.07
C LEU A 186 5.11 -2.48 -16.46
N SER A 187 5.58 -3.73 -16.54
CA SER A 187 5.61 -4.53 -17.78
C SER A 187 4.23 -5.01 -18.24
N SER A 188 3.21 -4.85 -17.42
CA SER A 188 1.84 -5.29 -17.73
C SER A 188 1.22 -4.43 -18.84
N PRO A 189 0.76 -5.02 -19.97
CA PRO A 189 0.03 -4.30 -21.01
C PRO A 189 -1.40 -3.93 -20.58
N ASP A 190 -1.97 -4.63 -19.59
CA ASP A 190 -3.29 -4.35 -19.04
C ASP A 190 -3.17 -3.56 -17.73
N THR A 191 -2.61 -2.36 -17.83
CA THR A 191 -2.52 -1.42 -16.71
C THR A 191 -3.44 -0.23 -16.98
N ARG A 192 -4.24 0.15 -15.97
CA ARG A 192 -5.12 1.32 -16.00
C ARG A 192 -4.95 2.16 -14.74
N LEU A 193 -4.91 3.48 -14.91
CA LEU A 193 -4.92 4.45 -13.83
C LEU A 193 -6.21 5.27 -13.87
N ILE A 194 -6.94 5.31 -12.77
CA ILE A 194 -8.14 6.10 -12.58
C ILE A 194 -7.81 7.26 -11.63
N LEU A 195 -7.89 8.49 -12.13
CA LEU A 195 -7.70 9.69 -11.34
C LEU A 195 -9.06 10.24 -10.91
N VAL A 196 -9.27 10.32 -9.59
CA VAL A 196 -10.48 10.91 -9.00
C VAL A 196 -10.21 12.38 -8.72
N LYS A 197 -10.79 13.29 -9.52
CA LYS A 197 -10.46 14.72 -9.52
C LYS A 197 -10.58 15.38 -8.15
N ASP A 198 -11.59 15.04 -7.38
CA ASP A 198 -11.88 15.56 -6.04
C ASP A 198 -11.52 14.57 -4.93
N GLY A 199 -10.86 13.45 -5.28
CA GLY A 199 -10.43 12.41 -4.34
C GLY A 199 -9.25 12.89 -3.49
N GLU A 200 -9.30 12.56 -2.22
CA GLU A 200 -8.25 12.77 -1.23
C GLU A 200 -7.46 11.47 -0.97
N HIS A 201 -6.45 11.51 -0.10
CA HIS A 201 -5.60 10.35 0.20
C HIS A 201 -6.39 9.12 0.64
N THR A 202 -7.36 9.30 1.51
CA THR A 202 -8.09 8.19 2.11
C THR A 202 -8.93 7.40 1.13
N LEU A 203 -9.48 8.02 0.07
CA LEU A 203 -10.39 7.40 -0.90
C LEU A 203 -11.46 6.53 -0.21
N SER A 204 -12.11 7.07 0.82
CA SER A 204 -13.02 6.32 1.70
C SER A 204 -14.47 6.84 1.69
N ARG A 205 -14.78 7.84 0.81
CA ARG A 205 -16.15 8.29 0.60
C ARG A 205 -16.96 7.14 -0.04
N GLU A 206 -18.27 7.19 0.11
CA GLU A 206 -19.15 6.18 -0.48
C GLU A 206 -18.94 6.02 -2.01
N SER A 207 -18.72 7.12 -2.72
CA SER A 207 -18.39 7.11 -4.16
C SER A 207 -17.06 6.42 -4.45
N ASP A 208 -16.06 6.60 -3.57
CA ASP A 208 -14.75 5.98 -3.73
C ASP A 208 -14.83 4.47 -3.46
N LEU A 209 -15.58 4.07 -2.45
CA LEU A 209 -15.80 2.65 -2.13
C LEU A 209 -16.60 1.94 -3.23
N ARG A 210 -17.58 2.62 -3.85
CA ARG A 210 -18.28 2.08 -5.04
C ARG A 210 -17.34 1.91 -6.23
N LEU A 211 -16.45 2.89 -6.48
CA LEU A 211 -15.44 2.78 -7.53
C LEU A 211 -14.49 1.61 -7.26
N LEU A 212 -13.99 1.48 -6.03
CA LEU A 212 -13.11 0.40 -5.59
C LEU A 212 -13.75 -0.98 -5.81
N THR A 213 -14.95 -1.17 -5.30
CA THR A 213 -15.65 -2.49 -5.40
C THR A 213 -16.06 -2.83 -6.82
N ARG A 214 -16.46 -1.85 -7.65
CA ARG A 214 -16.72 -2.03 -9.07
C ARG A 214 -15.45 -2.45 -9.80
N THR A 215 -14.35 -1.75 -9.60
CA THR A 215 -13.07 -2.06 -10.24
C THR A 215 -12.59 -3.47 -9.84
N LEU A 216 -12.72 -3.84 -8.57
CA LEU A 216 -12.42 -5.19 -8.12
C LEU A 216 -13.32 -6.24 -8.76
N GLY A 217 -14.63 -5.96 -8.90
CA GLY A 217 -15.60 -6.84 -9.57
C GLY A 217 -15.22 -7.09 -11.03
N GLU A 218 -14.92 -6.04 -11.79
CA GLU A 218 -14.46 -6.12 -13.17
C GLU A 218 -13.19 -6.98 -13.32
N MET A 219 -12.25 -6.88 -12.36
CA MET A 219 -11.03 -7.71 -12.35
C MET A 219 -11.31 -9.18 -12.00
N ILE A 220 -12.33 -9.48 -11.21
CA ILE A 220 -12.73 -10.85 -10.89
C ILE A 220 -13.44 -11.51 -12.08
N GLU A 221 -14.33 -10.78 -12.76
CA GLU A 221 -15.14 -11.27 -13.88
C GLU A 221 -14.35 -11.46 -15.19
N SER A 222 -13.21 -10.78 -15.32
CA SER A 222 -12.34 -10.87 -16.51
C SER A 222 -11.35 -12.05 -16.51
N ARG A 223 -11.48 -12.98 -15.58
CA ARG A 223 -10.59 -14.15 -15.39
C ARG A 223 -11.04 -15.40 -16.10
#